data_eebcdd9b0590270cfb59b15bc9c78257
#
_entry.id   eebcdd9b0590270cfb59b15bc9c78257
#
_cell.length_a   1.000
_cell.length_b   1.000
_cell.length_c   1.000
_cell.angle_alpha   90.00
_cell.angle_beta   90.00
_cell.angle_gamma   90.00
#
_symmetry.space_group_name_H-M   'P 1'
#
loop_
_entity.id
_entity.type
_entity.pdbx_description
1 polymer ?
#
loop_
_entity_poly.entity_id
_entity_poly.type
_entity_poly.pdbx_seq_one_letter_code
_entity_poly.pdbx_strand_id
1 'polypeptide(L)'
;MPNSSSAHIDSWCRLLASSSIPVLRRTKRALDSLAKNIEHVSARDIANIAAQDPLMTAKLFALVAEKRSSRNATEITSVEGCVFMIGVPPFFRAFANLRVAEERLRSTPHALRGLLRVVRRSRKASALSWDFAHWRTDLAIDEIAIAALLHDLAEMLVWCFAPALAQQIEVLLKKTPGMRSRAAQLAVLKFAEGVCKTKCFA
;
A
#
# COMPACT_ATOMS: atom_id res chain seq x y z
N MET A 1 -5.78 -24.87 20.35
CA MET A 1 -4.94 -24.96 19.15
C MET A 1 -4.85 -23.56 18.55
N PRO A 2 -3.71 -22.85 18.57
CA PRO A 2 -3.61 -21.55 17.97
C PRO A 2 -3.78 -21.68 16.46
N ASN A 3 -4.68 -20.86 15.93
CA ASN A 3 -5.18 -20.86 14.57
C ASN A 3 -4.02 -20.62 13.58
N SER A 4 -3.70 -21.59 12.74
CA SER A 4 -2.60 -21.50 11.75
C SER A 4 -2.74 -20.29 10.78
N SER A 5 -3.95 -19.76 10.62
CA SER A 5 -4.21 -18.52 9.85
C SER A 5 -3.60 -17.26 10.47
N SER A 6 -3.52 -17.16 11.82
CA SER A 6 -2.97 -15.95 12.47
C SER A 6 -1.44 -15.88 12.31
N ALA A 7 -0.75 -17.00 12.43
CA ALA A 7 0.72 -17.06 12.29
C ALA A 7 1.20 -16.63 10.89
N HIS A 8 0.38 -16.84 9.85
CA HIS A 8 0.69 -16.43 8.48
C HIS A 8 0.43 -14.95 8.23
N ILE A 9 -0.66 -14.43 8.77
CA ILE A 9 -0.92 -12.98 8.76
C ILE A 9 0.23 -12.25 9.46
N ASP A 10 0.67 -12.74 10.62
CA ASP A 10 1.80 -12.19 11.36
C ASP A 10 3.12 -12.27 10.59
N SER A 11 3.33 -13.33 9.80
CA SER A 11 4.51 -13.45 8.93
C SER A 11 4.49 -12.43 7.80
N TRP A 12 3.33 -12.24 7.13
CA TRP A 12 3.16 -11.19 6.13
C TRP A 12 3.23 -9.80 6.75
N CYS A 13 2.61 -9.56 7.90
CA CYS A 13 2.70 -8.30 8.63
C CYS A 13 4.15 -7.97 8.99
N ARG A 14 4.93 -8.95 9.47
CA ARG A 14 6.37 -8.76 9.74
C ARG A 14 7.18 -8.49 8.48
N LEU A 15 6.91 -9.20 7.39
CA LEU A 15 7.56 -8.96 6.11
C LEU A 15 7.23 -7.56 5.57
N LEU A 16 6.01 -7.10 5.77
CA LEU A 16 5.56 -5.78 5.37
C LEU A 16 6.11 -4.68 6.30
N ALA A 17 6.19 -4.93 7.59
CA ALA A 17 6.77 -4.00 8.57
C ALA A 17 8.30 -3.92 8.44
N SER A 18 8.97 -5.04 8.20
CA SER A 18 10.42 -5.10 8.02
C SER A 18 10.89 -4.70 6.61
N SER A 19 10.01 -4.88 5.63
CA SER A 19 10.34 -4.57 4.24
C SER A 19 10.01 -3.12 3.95
N SER A 20 10.97 -2.39 3.42
CA SER A 20 10.72 -1.06 2.91
C SER A 20 9.71 -1.14 1.74
N ILE A 21 8.42 -0.89 2.03
CA ILE A 21 7.38 -0.77 0.99
C ILE A 21 7.89 0.19 -0.08
N PRO A 22 7.98 -0.22 -1.35
CA PRO A 22 8.42 0.67 -2.42
C PRO A 22 7.32 1.70 -2.72
N VAL A 23 7.70 2.82 -3.33
CA VAL A 23 6.76 3.83 -3.84
C VAL A 23 6.84 3.89 -5.36
N LEU A 24 5.88 4.52 -6.01
CA LEU A 24 5.95 4.73 -7.45
C LEU A 24 7.03 5.76 -7.80
N ARG A 25 7.72 5.57 -8.93
CA ARG A 25 8.78 6.48 -9.42
C ARG A 25 8.31 7.92 -9.53
N ARG A 26 7.07 8.13 -10.01
CA ARG A 26 6.49 9.47 -10.11
C ARG A 26 6.38 10.15 -8.75
N THR A 27 5.96 9.40 -7.72
CA THR A 27 5.84 9.88 -6.34
C THR A 27 7.20 10.28 -5.78
N LYS A 28 8.21 9.41 -5.93
CA LYS A 28 9.58 9.73 -5.52
C LYS A 28 10.09 10.99 -6.20
N ARG A 29 9.96 11.11 -7.53
CA ARG A 29 10.41 12.29 -8.29
C ARG A 29 9.70 13.56 -7.84
N ALA A 30 8.39 13.51 -7.59
CA ALA A 30 7.63 14.67 -7.12
C ALA A 30 8.08 15.09 -5.72
N LEU A 31 8.29 14.15 -4.79
CA LEU A 31 8.81 14.44 -3.45
C LEU A 31 10.25 14.96 -3.50
N ASP A 32 11.13 14.39 -4.33
CA ASP A 32 12.50 14.87 -4.53
C ASP A 32 12.52 16.31 -5.10
N SER A 33 11.53 16.66 -5.92
CA SER A 33 11.38 18.03 -6.42
C SER A 33 10.95 19.00 -5.33
N LEU A 34 10.00 18.62 -4.47
CA LEU A 34 9.59 19.45 -3.33
C LEU A 34 10.75 19.64 -2.32
N ALA A 35 11.55 18.60 -2.09
CA ALA A 35 12.66 18.64 -1.15
C ALA A 35 13.73 19.69 -1.48
N LYS A 36 13.79 20.17 -2.74
CA LYS A 36 14.74 21.22 -3.16
C LYS A 36 14.41 22.59 -2.57
N ASN A 37 13.13 22.84 -2.25
CA ASN A 37 12.64 24.12 -1.72
C ASN A 37 11.82 23.89 -0.45
N ILE A 38 12.36 23.16 0.49
CA ILE A 38 11.65 22.65 1.67
C ILE A 38 11.01 23.77 2.52
N GLU A 39 11.59 24.97 2.50
CA GLU A 39 11.11 26.14 3.26
C GLU A 39 9.74 26.65 2.76
N HIS A 40 9.38 26.36 1.51
CA HIS A 40 8.12 26.78 0.90
C HIS A 40 7.11 25.63 0.75
N VAL A 41 7.43 24.44 1.28
CA VAL A 41 6.57 23.25 1.16
C VAL A 41 5.59 23.19 2.32
N SER A 42 4.32 23.11 2.02
CA SER A 42 3.27 22.86 2.99
C SER A 42 3.00 21.36 3.19
N ALA A 43 2.35 21.00 4.32
CA ALA A 43 1.88 19.64 4.53
C ALA A 43 0.91 19.18 3.43
N ARG A 44 0.10 20.09 2.91
CA ARG A 44 -0.85 19.84 1.82
C ARG A 44 -0.16 19.47 0.51
N ASP A 45 0.97 20.11 0.16
CA ASP A 45 1.72 19.80 -1.06
C ASP A 45 2.22 18.34 -1.03
N ILE A 46 2.75 17.92 0.11
CA ILE A 46 3.18 16.54 0.34
C ILE A 46 1.99 15.59 0.29
N ALA A 47 0.89 15.94 0.97
CA ALA A 47 -0.31 15.12 1.03
C ALA A 47 -0.92 14.89 -0.36
N ASN A 48 -0.97 15.91 -1.20
CA ASN A 48 -1.47 15.82 -2.57
C ASN A 48 -0.66 14.82 -3.41
N ILE A 49 0.64 14.73 -3.20
CA ILE A 49 1.50 13.73 -3.87
C ILE A 49 1.28 12.35 -3.27
N ALA A 50 1.30 12.23 -1.94
CA ALA A 50 1.20 10.96 -1.25
C ALA A 50 -0.17 10.28 -1.48
N ALA A 51 -1.26 11.04 -1.47
CA ALA A 51 -2.63 10.53 -1.71
C ALA A 51 -2.82 9.97 -3.14
N GLN A 52 -1.91 10.26 -4.07
CA GLN A 52 -1.93 9.70 -5.43
C GLN A 52 -1.25 8.33 -5.53
N ASP A 53 -0.60 7.87 -4.47
CA ASP A 53 0.16 6.62 -4.44
C ASP A 53 -0.26 5.78 -3.22
N PRO A 54 -1.04 4.71 -3.40
CA PRO A 54 -1.49 3.88 -2.30
C PRO A 54 -0.34 3.26 -1.50
N LEU A 55 0.81 3.00 -2.13
CA LEU A 55 1.99 2.46 -1.45
C LEU A 55 2.65 3.53 -0.56
N MET A 56 2.72 4.79 -1.02
CA MET A 56 3.22 5.90 -0.22
C MET A 56 2.25 6.23 0.93
N THR A 57 0.95 6.25 0.65
CA THR A 57 -0.10 6.44 1.66
C THR A 57 0.02 5.39 2.77
N ALA A 58 0.10 4.10 2.41
CA ALA A 58 0.25 3.02 3.38
C ALA A 58 1.53 3.18 4.23
N LYS A 59 2.65 3.55 3.59
CA LYS A 59 3.92 3.78 4.27
C LYS A 59 3.87 4.96 5.25
N LEU A 60 3.15 6.02 4.89
CA LEU A 60 2.94 7.19 5.74
C LEU A 60 2.10 6.84 6.97
N PHE A 61 0.98 6.13 6.80
CA PHE A 61 0.16 5.68 7.91
C PHE A 61 0.91 4.71 8.83
N ALA A 62 1.72 3.81 8.29
CA ALA A 62 2.56 2.90 9.07
C ALA A 62 3.55 3.66 9.97
N LEU A 63 4.23 4.69 9.43
CA LEU A 63 5.15 5.53 10.20
C LEU A 63 4.43 6.28 11.33
N VAL A 64 3.24 6.79 11.05
CA VAL A 64 2.42 7.49 12.06
C VAL A 64 1.97 6.52 13.15
N ALA A 65 1.52 5.32 12.78
CA ALA A 65 1.10 4.28 13.73
C ALA A 65 2.26 3.85 14.65
N GLU A 66 3.47 3.71 14.11
CA GLU A 66 4.67 3.38 14.90
C GLU A 66 5.01 4.47 15.92
N LYS A 67 4.87 5.75 15.56
CA LYS A 67 5.12 6.89 16.45
C LYS A 67 4.04 7.09 17.51
N ARG A 68 2.84 6.56 17.30
CA ARG A 68 1.68 6.68 18.21
C ARG A 68 1.68 5.64 19.31
N SER A 69 2.69 5.58 20.12
CA SER A 69 2.77 4.68 21.29
C SER A 69 1.91 5.13 22.49
N SER A 70 1.18 6.24 22.42
CA SER A 70 0.44 6.82 23.54
C SER A 70 -1.08 6.67 23.41
N ARG A 71 -1.74 6.27 24.50
CA ARG A 71 -3.19 5.98 24.60
C ARG A 71 -4.15 7.16 24.32
N ASN A 72 -3.67 8.38 24.17
CA ASN A 72 -4.50 9.60 24.03
C ASN A 72 -4.32 10.34 22.72
N ALA A 73 -3.86 9.69 21.63
CA ALA A 73 -3.65 10.37 20.37
C ALA A 73 -4.98 10.43 19.56
N THR A 74 -5.37 11.63 19.15
CA THR A 74 -6.48 11.88 18.22
C THR A 74 -6.34 10.99 16.98
N GLU A 75 -7.43 10.37 16.55
CA GLU A 75 -7.45 9.53 15.36
C GLU A 75 -7.13 10.38 14.12
N ILE A 76 -6.08 9.98 13.38
CA ILE A 76 -5.67 10.68 12.17
C ILE A 76 -6.21 9.90 10.99
N THR A 77 -7.17 10.47 10.32
CA THR A 77 -7.92 9.84 9.22
C THR A 77 -7.59 10.43 7.86
N SER A 78 -6.69 11.43 7.79
CA SER A 78 -6.31 12.07 6.55
C SER A 78 -4.79 12.02 6.28
N VAL A 79 -4.41 12.00 5.00
CA VAL A 79 -2.99 12.04 4.58
C VAL A 79 -2.34 13.35 5.01
N GLU A 80 -3.07 14.47 4.91
CA GLU A 80 -2.58 15.79 5.34
C GLU A 80 -2.34 15.82 6.85
N GLY A 81 -3.26 15.26 7.65
CA GLY A 81 -3.11 15.11 9.11
C GLY A 81 -1.88 14.29 9.49
N CYS A 82 -1.59 13.21 8.75
CA CYS A 82 -0.36 12.43 8.95
C CYS A 82 0.89 13.28 8.73
N VAL A 83 0.95 14.04 7.64
CA VAL A 83 2.11 14.90 7.31
C VAL A 83 2.23 16.03 8.33
N PHE A 84 1.11 16.64 8.72
CA PHE A 84 1.08 17.69 9.73
C PHE A 84 1.65 17.21 11.08
N MET A 85 1.26 16.01 11.51
CA MET A 85 1.75 15.41 12.76
C MET A 85 3.25 15.10 12.72
N ILE A 86 3.76 14.65 11.58
CA ILE A 86 5.19 14.36 11.41
C ILE A 86 6.00 15.64 11.31
N GLY A 87 5.47 16.66 10.65
CA GLY A 87 6.16 17.89 10.24
C GLY A 87 6.93 17.72 8.92
N VAL A 88 7.06 18.81 8.15
CA VAL A 88 7.67 18.78 6.81
C VAL A 88 9.15 18.37 6.83
N PRO A 89 10.06 18.97 7.63
CA PRO A 89 11.46 18.55 7.64
C PRO A 89 11.67 17.13 8.16
N PRO A 90 10.99 16.66 9.24
CA PRO A 90 11.08 15.26 9.66
C PRO A 90 10.52 14.27 8.62
N PHE A 91 9.48 14.65 7.86
CA PHE A 91 8.97 13.85 6.76
C PHE A 91 10.07 13.56 5.72
N PHE A 92 10.74 14.60 5.22
CA PHE A 92 11.81 14.40 4.23
C PHE A 92 13.00 13.62 4.77
N ARG A 93 13.33 13.77 6.08
CA ARG A 93 14.35 12.92 6.71
C ARG A 93 13.94 11.45 6.78
N ALA A 94 12.69 11.17 7.17
CA ALA A 94 12.18 9.79 7.29
C ALA A 94 12.08 9.11 5.92
N PHE A 95 11.77 9.86 4.86
CA PHE A 95 11.56 9.35 3.51
C PHE A 95 12.68 9.70 2.52
N ALA A 96 13.88 10.02 3.00
CA ALA A 96 15.03 10.33 2.14
C ALA A 96 15.41 9.17 1.21
N ASN A 97 15.29 7.92 1.68
CA ASN A 97 15.71 6.71 0.96
C ASN A 97 14.51 5.86 0.50
N LEU A 98 13.64 6.44 -0.31
CA LEU A 98 12.51 5.72 -0.88
C LEU A 98 12.94 4.75 -1.97
N ARG A 99 12.61 3.46 -1.81
CA ARG A 99 12.77 2.45 -2.85
C ARG A 99 11.65 2.60 -3.88
N VAL A 100 11.98 2.38 -5.16
CA VAL A 100 11.07 2.56 -6.29
C VAL A 100 10.56 1.21 -6.76
N ALA A 101 9.23 1.07 -6.92
CA ALA A 101 8.59 -0.17 -7.35
C ALA A 101 9.02 -0.58 -8.75
N GLU A 102 9.16 0.38 -9.67
CA GLU A 102 9.61 0.14 -11.05
C GLU A 102 11.07 -0.33 -11.11
N GLU A 103 11.91 0.06 -10.16
CA GLU A 103 13.29 -0.45 -10.06
C GLU A 103 13.31 -1.86 -9.50
N ARG A 104 12.54 -2.10 -8.44
CA ARG A 104 12.39 -3.42 -7.83
C ARG A 104 11.89 -4.47 -8.83
N LEU A 105 10.95 -4.10 -9.69
CA LEU A 105 10.31 -5.00 -10.66
C LEU A 105 10.92 -4.90 -12.06
N ARG A 106 12.13 -4.32 -12.19
CA ARG A 106 12.80 -4.13 -13.49
C ARG A 106 12.99 -5.44 -14.25
N SER A 107 13.34 -6.52 -13.54
CA SER A 107 13.52 -7.86 -14.11
C SER A 107 12.22 -8.59 -14.42
N THR A 108 11.08 -8.08 -13.95
CA THR A 108 9.76 -8.72 -14.08
C THR A 108 8.72 -7.74 -14.63
N PRO A 109 8.78 -7.37 -15.93
CA PRO A 109 7.88 -6.37 -16.53
C PRO A 109 6.40 -6.73 -16.44
N HIS A 110 6.08 -8.03 -16.42
CA HIS A 110 4.71 -8.50 -16.22
C HIS A 110 4.19 -8.13 -14.82
N ALA A 111 5.00 -8.33 -13.79
CA ALA A 111 4.64 -7.97 -12.42
C ALA A 111 4.44 -6.46 -12.27
N LEU A 112 5.29 -5.65 -12.90
CA LEU A 112 5.12 -4.21 -12.92
C LEU A 112 3.78 -3.81 -13.57
N ARG A 113 3.41 -4.42 -14.70
CA ARG A 113 2.11 -4.17 -15.33
C ARG A 113 0.94 -4.58 -14.43
N GLY A 114 1.07 -5.71 -13.73
CA GLY A 114 0.09 -6.17 -12.74
C GLY A 114 -0.10 -5.15 -11.62
N LEU A 115 1.00 -4.73 -10.97
CA LEU A 115 1.01 -3.70 -9.93
C LEU A 115 0.34 -2.40 -10.41
N LEU A 116 0.77 -1.86 -11.55
CA LEU A 116 0.23 -0.59 -12.06
C LEU A 116 -1.26 -0.66 -12.40
N ARG A 117 -1.77 -1.83 -12.81
CA ARG A 117 -3.19 -2.06 -13.03
C ARG A 117 -3.99 -1.95 -11.72
N VAL A 118 -3.48 -2.57 -10.65
CA VAL A 118 -4.11 -2.50 -9.32
C VAL A 118 -4.07 -1.07 -8.79
N VAL A 119 -2.93 -0.40 -8.85
CA VAL A 119 -2.80 1.02 -8.45
C VAL A 119 -3.78 1.91 -9.21
N ARG A 120 -3.91 1.72 -10.53
CA ARG A 120 -4.88 2.49 -11.34
C ARG A 120 -6.32 2.23 -10.90
N ARG A 121 -6.67 0.98 -10.59
CA ARG A 121 -8.01 0.60 -10.08
C ARG A 121 -8.30 1.27 -8.75
N SER A 122 -7.39 1.18 -7.79
CA SER A 122 -7.53 1.77 -6.46
C SER A 122 -7.66 3.30 -6.50
N ARG A 123 -6.87 3.96 -7.35
CA ARG A 123 -7.00 5.42 -7.53
C ARG A 123 -8.36 5.82 -8.10
N LYS A 124 -8.88 5.05 -9.06
CA LYS A 124 -10.23 5.30 -9.59
C LYS A 124 -11.29 5.06 -8.52
N ALA A 125 -11.17 3.99 -7.74
CA ALA A 125 -12.09 3.71 -6.64
C ALA A 125 -12.07 4.83 -5.59
N SER A 126 -10.88 5.30 -5.20
CA SER A 126 -10.71 6.42 -4.28
C SER A 126 -11.37 7.71 -4.79
N ALA A 127 -11.13 8.07 -6.05
CA ALA A 127 -11.73 9.27 -6.65
C ALA A 127 -13.27 9.18 -6.68
N LEU A 128 -13.81 8.05 -7.14
CA LEU A 128 -15.27 7.83 -7.15
C LEU A 128 -15.85 7.84 -5.74
N SER A 129 -15.17 7.23 -4.77
CA SER A 129 -15.62 7.21 -3.38
C SER A 129 -15.64 8.61 -2.79
N TRP A 130 -14.63 9.45 -3.12
CA TRP A 130 -14.57 10.85 -2.71
C TRP A 130 -15.76 11.64 -3.30
N ASP A 131 -16.01 11.51 -4.62
CA ASP A 131 -17.11 12.17 -5.31
C ASP A 131 -18.47 11.78 -4.69
N PHE A 132 -18.71 10.48 -4.45
CA PHE A 132 -19.93 10.00 -3.83
C PHE A 132 -20.11 10.48 -2.41
N ALA A 133 -19.06 10.44 -1.58
CA ALA A 133 -19.11 10.90 -0.20
C ALA A 133 -19.35 12.42 -0.13
N HIS A 134 -18.70 13.18 -1.03
CA HIS A 134 -18.90 14.61 -1.15
C HIS A 134 -20.35 14.95 -1.56
N TRP A 135 -20.89 14.23 -2.53
CA TRP A 135 -22.28 14.44 -2.99
C TRP A 135 -23.32 14.10 -1.92
N ARG A 136 -23.03 13.12 -1.06
CA ARG A 136 -23.87 12.76 0.09
C ARG A 136 -23.64 13.64 1.31
N THR A 137 -22.70 14.56 1.27
CA THR A 137 -22.31 15.40 2.42
C THR A 137 -21.87 14.58 3.65
N ASP A 138 -21.16 13.46 3.42
CA ASP A 138 -20.61 12.62 4.48
C ASP A 138 -19.54 13.40 5.28
N LEU A 139 -19.44 13.14 6.59
CA LEU A 139 -18.51 13.85 7.47
C LEU A 139 -17.05 13.36 7.33
N ALA A 140 -16.84 12.14 6.83
CA ALA A 140 -15.53 11.48 6.76
C ALA A 140 -15.09 11.21 5.32
N ILE A 141 -15.21 12.20 4.43
CA ILE A 141 -14.96 12.06 2.97
C ILE A 141 -13.54 11.53 2.70
N ASP A 142 -12.54 12.12 3.35
CA ASP A 142 -11.13 11.73 3.15
C ASP A 142 -10.87 10.30 3.64
N GLU A 143 -11.46 9.90 4.75
CA GLU A 143 -11.34 8.55 5.30
C GLU A 143 -11.92 7.50 4.34
N ILE A 144 -13.10 7.77 3.80
CA ILE A 144 -13.76 6.91 2.80
C ILE A 144 -12.89 6.77 1.56
N ALA A 145 -12.34 7.87 1.06
CA ALA A 145 -11.46 7.88 -0.11
C ALA A 145 -10.15 7.12 0.14
N ILE A 146 -9.54 7.27 1.33
CA ILE A 146 -8.32 6.55 1.73
C ILE A 146 -8.61 5.06 1.91
N ALA A 147 -9.72 4.68 2.53
CA ALA A 147 -10.13 3.28 2.66
C ALA A 147 -10.28 2.62 1.28
N ALA A 148 -10.91 3.30 0.33
CA ALA A 148 -11.03 2.84 -1.05
C ALA A 148 -9.65 2.76 -1.76
N LEU A 149 -8.76 3.72 -1.52
CA LEU A 149 -7.39 3.73 -2.07
C LEU A 149 -6.58 2.53 -1.59
N LEU A 150 -6.70 2.18 -0.31
CA LEU A 150 -5.91 1.12 0.33
C LEU A 150 -6.59 -0.26 0.27
N HIS A 151 -7.82 -0.36 -0.23
CA HIS A 151 -8.58 -1.61 -0.27
C HIS A 151 -7.80 -2.78 -0.90
N ASP A 152 -7.09 -2.53 -2.00
CA ASP A 152 -6.33 -3.54 -2.73
C ASP A 152 -4.83 -3.55 -2.35
N LEU A 153 -4.44 -2.96 -1.21
CA LEU A 153 -3.04 -2.84 -0.79
C LEU A 153 -2.34 -4.22 -0.72
N ALA A 154 -3.00 -5.22 -0.18
CA ALA A 154 -2.45 -6.57 -0.09
C ALA A 154 -2.08 -7.14 -1.47
N GLU A 155 -2.94 -6.94 -2.48
CA GLU A 155 -2.64 -7.36 -3.87
C GLU A 155 -1.44 -6.62 -4.43
N MET A 156 -1.31 -5.31 -4.17
CA MET A 156 -0.15 -4.52 -4.61
C MET A 156 1.15 -5.04 -3.99
N LEU A 157 1.10 -5.38 -2.70
CA LEU A 157 2.26 -5.92 -1.99
C LEU A 157 2.64 -7.32 -2.50
N VAL A 158 1.67 -8.17 -2.84
CA VAL A 158 1.96 -9.47 -3.47
C VAL A 158 2.65 -9.27 -4.82
N TRP A 159 2.22 -8.31 -5.66
CA TRP A 159 2.93 -7.97 -6.90
C TRP A 159 4.36 -7.47 -6.65
N CYS A 160 4.60 -6.70 -5.59
CA CYS A 160 5.92 -6.17 -5.25
C CYS A 160 6.88 -7.22 -4.69
N PHE A 161 6.39 -8.14 -3.85
CA PHE A 161 7.23 -9.03 -3.04
C PHE A 161 7.18 -10.49 -3.44
N ALA A 162 6.08 -10.93 -4.07
CA ALA A 162 5.85 -12.30 -4.52
C ALA A 162 5.23 -12.33 -5.93
N PRO A 163 5.91 -11.79 -6.96
CA PRO A 163 5.35 -11.65 -8.30
C PRO A 163 4.90 -12.96 -8.93
N ALA A 164 5.56 -14.08 -8.61
CA ALA A 164 5.16 -15.39 -9.08
C ALA A 164 3.78 -15.83 -8.54
N LEU A 165 3.50 -15.56 -7.26
CA LEU A 165 2.19 -15.83 -6.66
C LEU A 165 1.11 -14.93 -7.24
N ALA A 166 1.42 -13.64 -7.45
CA ALA A 166 0.51 -12.71 -8.09
C ALA A 166 0.12 -13.17 -9.50
N GLN A 167 1.09 -13.68 -10.26
CA GLN A 167 0.85 -14.23 -11.59
C GLN A 167 -0.04 -15.49 -11.55
N GLN A 168 0.18 -16.38 -10.58
CA GLN A 168 -0.68 -17.55 -10.39
C GLN A 168 -2.13 -17.16 -10.09
N ILE A 169 -2.34 -16.15 -9.23
CA ILE A 169 -3.67 -15.60 -8.95
C ILE A 169 -4.31 -15.06 -10.24
N GLU A 170 -3.57 -14.28 -11.03
CA GLU A 170 -4.07 -13.74 -12.30
C GLU A 170 -4.45 -14.85 -13.29
N VAL A 171 -3.62 -15.88 -13.42
CA VAL A 171 -3.90 -17.04 -14.28
C VAL A 171 -5.14 -17.79 -13.82
N LEU A 172 -5.30 -18.00 -12.52
CA LEU A 172 -6.46 -18.68 -11.95
C LEU A 172 -7.75 -17.90 -12.24
N LEU A 173 -7.73 -16.58 -12.05
CA LEU A 173 -8.87 -15.72 -12.36
C LEU A 173 -9.26 -15.75 -13.85
N LYS A 174 -8.29 -15.80 -14.76
CA LYS A 174 -8.53 -15.92 -16.20
C LYS A 174 -9.11 -17.28 -16.60
N LYS A 175 -8.68 -18.36 -15.92
CA LYS A 175 -9.14 -19.74 -16.21
C LYS A 175 -10.52 -20.04 -15.63
N THR A 176 -10.95 -19.28 -14.62
CA THR A 176 -12.20 -19.54 -13.90
C THR A 176 -13.10 -18.30 -13.96
N PRO A 177 -13.87 -18.10 -15.05
CA PRO A 177 -14.80 -16.97 -15.14
C PRO A 177 -15.80 -16.97 -13.97
N GLY A 178 -16.04 -15.80 -13.39
CA GLY A 178 -16.91 -15.64 -12.21
C GLY A 178 -16.26 -15.88 -10.87
N MET A 179 -15.01 -16.34 -10.80
CA MET A 179 -14.29 -16.45 -9.54
C MET A 179 -13.97 -15.06 -8.98
N ARG A 180 -14.30 -14.85 -7.71
CA ARG A 180 -13.96 -13.60 -7.00
C ARG A 180 -12.46 -13.54 -6.69
N SER A 181 -11.86 -12.35 -6.82
CA SER A 181 -10.43 -12.12 -6.55
C SER A 181 -9.99 -12.66 -5.18
N ARG A 182 -10.79 -12.43 -4.12
CA ARG A 182 -10.52 -12.97 -2.79
C ARG A 182 -10.42 -14.50 -2.75
N ALA A 183 -11.29 -15.20 -3.49
CA ALA A 183 -11.26 -16.67 -3.52
C ALA A 183 -9.99 -17.17 -4.22
N ALA A 184 -9.58 -16.55 -5.32
CA ALA A 184 -8.34 -16.88 -6.01
C ALA A 184 -7.10 -16.60 -5.16
N GLN A 185 -7.07 -15.47 -4.46
CA GLN A 185 -5.99 -15.13 -3.52
C GLN A 185 -5.87 -16.16 -2.40
N LEU A 186 -6.98 -16.53 -1.76
CA LEU A 186 -6.99 -17.56 -0.71
C LEU A 186 -6.51 -18.91 -1.22
N ALA A 187 -6.95 -19.33 -2.41
CA ALA A 187 -6.55 -20.60 -3.01
C ALA A 187 -5.04 -20.66 -3.25
N VAL A 188 -4.46 -19.62 -3.88
CA VAL A 188 -3.02 -19.58 -4.23
C VAL A 188 -2.15 -19.38 -2.99
N LEU A 189 -2.53 -18.49 -2.07
CA LEU A 189 -1.74 -18.22 -0.87
C LEU A 189 -1.73 -19.44 0.08
N LYS A 190 -2.86 -20.14 0.25
CA LYS A 190 -2.90 -21.39 1.03
C LYS A 190 -2.06 -22.50 0.40
N PHE A 191 -2.04 -22.62 -0.93
CA PHE A 191 -1.21 -23.60 -1.63
C PHE A 191 0.30 -23.30 -1.46
N ALA A 192 0.71 -22.06 -1.56
CA ALA A 192 2.10 -21.65 -1.33
C ALA A 192 2.58 -21.95 0.10
N GLU A 193 1.69 -21.87 1.08
CA GLU A 193 1.95 -22.26 2.48
C GLU A 193 2.27 -23.76 2.61
N GLY A 194 1.50 -24.61 1.93
CA GLY A 194 1.71 -26.07 1.93
C GLY A 194 3.08 -26.47 1.37
N VAL A 195 3.51 -25.81 0.28
CA VAL A 195 4.81 -26.11 -0.37
C VAL A 195 5.99 -25.59 0.47
N CYS A 196 5.83 -24.49 1.19
CA CYS A 196 6.90 -23.96 2.05
C CYS A 196 7.17 -24.88 3.26
N LYS A 197 6.12 -25.49 3.82
CA LYS A 197 6.26 -26.44 4.94
C LYS A 197 7.00 -27.72 4.54
N THR A 198 6.82 -28.19 3.29
CA THR A 198 7.49 -29.42 2.80
C THR A 198 8.97 -29.20 2.46
N LYS A 199 9.40 -27.96 2.15
CA LYS A 199 10.80 -27.65 1.84
C LYS A 199 11.66 -27.29 3.07
N CYS A 200 11.07 -27.02 4.22
CA CYS A 200 11.82 -26.76 5.46
C CYS A 200 12.12 -28.02 6.28
N PHE A 201 11.71 -29.21 5.81
CA PHE A 201 11.95 -30.50 6.47
C PHE A 201 12.69 -31.52 5.59
N ALA A 202 13.42 -31.07 4.57
CA ALA A 202 14.29 -31.92 3.75
C ALA A 202 15.75 -31.43 3.83
#